data_92a7eb69647e9fbbfac766d00cfc464e
#
_entry.id   92a7eb69647e9fbbfac766d00cfc464e
#
_cell.length_a   1.000
_cell.length_b   1.000
_cell.length_c   1.000
_cell.angle_alpha   90.00
_cell.angle_beta   90.00
_cell.angle_gamma   90.00
#
_symmetry.space_group_name_H-M   'P 1'
#
loop_
_entity.id
_entity.type
_entity.pdbx_description
1 polymer ?
#
loop_
_entity_poly.entity_id
_entity_poly.type
_entity_poly.pdbx_seq_one_letter_code
_entity_poly.pdbx_strand_id
1 'polypeptide(L)'
;MLYLACVGLAVLAFYFWLQQKYARELICDIIESVESGNNRILERPKLLNPDIPLNKCQRVLDDNILKISRLQNERKQRTHAFNEILGGMLDGAFILDANHRITFANSSSSKNFAREGKVEGRRVEAVIDSFEVLELLDQLSRGEKPGHVEFAFRKNGTLKYFEVAGATLSAIRISEKEVYLLLFRDVTKIKHAEIMRKDFVANASHELRTPITMIKGFAETLTEDNELNTEYARRFLEKIFKNSVR
;
A
#
# COMPACT_ATOMS: atom_id res chain seq x y z
N MET A 1 -25.71 -7.68 81.25
CA MET A 1 -26.47 -7.32 80.00
C MET A 1 -25.68 -6.34 79.11
N LEU A 2 -25.16 -5.20 79.63
CA LEU A 2 -24.47 -4.18 78.85
C LEU A 2 -23.18 -4.71 78.18
N TYR A 3 -22.42 -5.56 78.89
CA TYR A 3 -21.15 -6.13 78.40
C TYR A 3 -21.35 -7.06 77.18
N LEU A 4 -22.38 -7.88 77.14
CA LEU A 4 -22.75 -8.76 76.06
C LEU A 4 -23.20 -7.96 74.80
N ALA A 5 -23.91 -6.86 75.01
CA ALA A 5 -24.31 -5.98 73.95
C ALA A 5 -23.11 -5.24 73.32
N CYS A 6 -22.13 -4.79 74.07
CA CYS A 6 -20.90 -4.18 73.58
C CYS A 6 -20.02 -5.18 72.83
N VAL A 7 -19.92 -6.42 73.31
CA VAL A 7 -19.17 -7.48 72.53
C VAL A 7 -19.86 -7.81 71.21
N GLY A 8 -21.22 -7.89 71.24
CA GLY A 8 -21.97 -8.12 69.96
C GLY A 8 -21.80 -7.01 68.97
N LEU A 9 -21.81 -5.73 69.41
CA LEU A 9 -21.54 -4.58 68.51
C LEU A 9 -20.11 -4.56 67.98
N ALA A 10 -19.11 -4.92 68.78
CA ALA A 10 -17.73 -5.02 68.37
C ALA A 10 -17.52 -6.11 67.32
N VAL A 11 -18.16 -7.26 67.48
CA VAL A 11 -18.13 -8.36 66.51
C VAL A 11 -18.81 -7.97 65.21
N LEU A 12 -19.95 -7.28 65.26
CA LEU A 12 -20.63 -6.76 64.08
C LEU A 12 -19.80 -5.69 63.34
N ALA A 13 -19.19 -4.77 64.09
CA ALA A 13 -18.32 -3.75 63.48
C ALA A 13 -17.07 -4.36 62.84
N PHE A 14 -16.46 -5.36 63.48
CA PHE A 14 -15.33 -6.10 62.95
C PHE A 14 -15.70 -6.89 61.69
N TYR A 15 -16.87 -7.54 61.68
CA TYR A 15 -17.40 -8.24 60.52
C TYR A 15 -17.64 -7.28 59.33
N PHE A 16 -18.22 -6.12 59.60
CA PHE A 16 -18.46 -5.09 58.57
C PHE A 16 -17.16 -4.48 58.04
N TRP A 17 -16.18 -4.27 58.93
CA TRP A 17 -14.83 -3.81 58.55
C TRP A 17 -14.12 -4.82 57.65
N LEU A 18 -14.20 -6.12 58.00
CA LEU A 18 -13.66 -7.21 57.16
C LEU A 18 -14.30 -7.24 55.78
N GLN A 19 -15.61 -7.12 55.68
CA GLN A 19 -16.32 -7.07 54.42
C GLN A 19 -15.88 -5.87 53.57
N GLN A 20 -15.73 -4.69 54.12
CA GLN A 20 -15.26 -3.52 53.40
C GLN A 20 -13.81 -3.69 52.89
N LYS A 21 -12.95 -4.28 53.72
CA LYS A 21 -11.57 -4.55 53.32
C LYS A 21 -11.49 -5.48 52.10
N TYR A 22 -12.19 -6.58 52.15
CA TYR A 22 -12.22 -7.55 51.03
C TYR A 22 -12.88 -6.98 49.75
N ALA A 23 -13.92 -6.15 49.89
CA ALA A 23 -14.54 -5.48 48.78
C ALA A 23 -13.57 -4.50 48.08
N ARG A 24 -12.75 -3.77 48.86
CA ARG A 24 -11.72 -2.87 48.31
C ARG A 24 -10.60 -3.65 47.58
N GLU A 25 -10.10 -4.72 48.19
CA GLU A 25 -9.08 -5.58 47.53
C GLU A 25 -9.59 -6.13 46.20
N LEU A 26 -10.83 -6.64 46.16
CA LEU A 26 -11.44 -7.14 44.93
C LEU A 26 -11.59 -6.06 43.86
N ILE A 27 -11.97 -4.82 44.24
CA ILE A 27 -12.06 -3.71 43.29
C ILE A 27 -10.68 -3.35 42.74
N CYS A 28 -9.64 -3.33 43.57
CA CYS A 28 -8.28 -3.08 43.14
C CYS A 28 -7.78 -4.17 42.16
N ASP A 29 -8.03 -5.44 42.46
CA ASP A 29 -7.66 -6.56 41.58
C ASP A 29 -8.38 -6.50 40.23
N ILE A 30 -9.66 -6.09 40.23
CA ILE A 30 -10.42 -5.86 38.98
C ILE A 30 -9.81 -4.72 38.17
N ILE A 31 -9.48 -3.59 38.81
CA ILE A 31 -8.87 -2.44 38.13
C ILE A 31 -7.51 -2.85 37.53
N GLU A 32 -6.66 -3.52 38.31
CA GLU A 32 -5.34 -3.98 37.87
C GLU A 32 -5.46 -5.00 36.71
N SER A 33 -6.43 -5.90 36.75
CA SER A 33 -6.72 -6.87 35.70
C SER A 33 -7.18 -6.19 34.41
N VAL A 34 -8.00 -5.13 34.50
CA VAL A 34 -8.47 -4.33 33.36
C VAL A 34 -7.33 -3.49 32.76
N GLU A 35 -6.53 -2.84 33.62
CA GLU A 35 -5.41 -2.00 33.18
C GLU A 35 -4.26 -2.83 32.56
N SER A 36 -3.96 -4.00 33.14
CA SER A 36 -2.90 -4.88 32.64
C SER A 36 -3.31 -5.73 31.43
N GLY A 37 -4.60 -5.80 31.10
CA GLY A 37 -5.13 -6.65 30.03
C GLY A 37 -4.89 -8.16 30.25
N ASN A 38 -4.57 -8.53 31.48
CA ASN A 38 -4.18 -9.89 31.83
C ASN A 38 -5.39 -10.63 32.43
N ASN A 39 -5.82 -11.74 31.80
CA ASN A 39 -6.91 -12.60 32.29
C ASN A 39 -6.47 -13.37 33.54
N ARG A 40 -6.27 -12.70 34.66
CA ARG A 40 -6.20 -13.39 35.95
C ARG A 40 -7.63 -13.77 36.33
N ILE A 41 -7.89 -15.06 36.44
CA ILE A 41 -9.10 -15.60 37.05
C ILE A 41 -9.08 -15.12 38.52
N LEU A 42 -9.95 -14.17 38.85
CA LEU A 42 -10.07 -13.62 40.19
C LEU A 42 -10.58 -14.75 41.12
N GLU A 43 -9.69 -15.27 41.97
CA GLU A 43 -10.08 -16.27 42.98
C GLU A 43 -11.00 -15.60 44.00
N ARG A 44 -12.12 -16.25 44.29
CA ARG A 44 -13.11 -15.76 45.24
C ARG A 44 -12.57 -15.75 46.64
N PRO A 45 -12.59 -14.63 47.38
CA PRO A 45 -12.38 -14.68 48.79
C PRO A 45 -13.54 -15.45 49.48
N LYS A 46 -13.19 -16.48 50.21
CA LYS A 46 -14.12 -17.44 50.86
C LYS A 46 -15.08 -16.83 51.89
N LEU A 47 -14.96 -15.54 52.19
CA LEU A 47 -15.68 -14.83 53.28
C LEU A 47 -16.71 -13.81 52.79
N LEU A 48 -17.00 -13.73 51.51
CA LEU A 48 -18.02 -12.79 51.01
C LEU A 48 -19.43 -13.38 51.12
N ASN A 49 -20.36 -12.55 51.64
CA ASN A 49 -21.78 -12.88 51.73
C ASN A 49 -22.34 -13.26 50.36
N PRO A 50 -23.03 -14.41 50.17
CA PRO A 50 -23.56 -14.87 48.90
C PRO A 50 -24.60 -13.94 48.25
N ASP A 51 -25.20 -13.03 49.04
CA ASP A 51 -26.22 -12.08 48.56
C ASP A 51 -25.67 -10.82 47.89
N ILE A 52 -24.36 -10.61 47.83
CA ILE A 52 -23.78 -9.47 47.11
C ILE A 52 -23.70 -9.82 45.63
N PRO A 53 -24.26 -8.98 44.69
CA PRO A 53 -24.30 -9.27 43.25
C PRO A 53 -22.92 -9.19 42.57
N LEU A 54 -21.83 -9.22 43.31
CA LEU A 54 -20.45 -9.24 42.82
C LEU A 54 -20.17 -10.37 41.83
N ASN A 55 -20.81 -11.53 42.02
CA ASN A 55 -20.71 -12.67 41.10
C ASN A 55 -21.23 -12.34 39.69
N LYS A 56 -22.28 -11.52 39.62
CA LYS A 56 -22.86 -11.10 38.35
C LYS A 56 -21.98 -10.08 37.69
N CYS A 57 -21.42 -9.13 38.42
CA CYS A 57 -20.45 -8.16 37.92
C CYS A 57 -19.17 -8.83 37.41
N GLN A 58 -18.62 -9.79 38.15
CA GLN A 58 -17.43 -10.53 37.80
C GLN A 58 -17.65 -11.31 36.50
N ARG A 59 -18.74 -12.04 36.34
CA ARG A 59 -19.08 -12.76 35.09
C ARG A 59 -19.22 -11.82 33.91
N VAL A 60 -19.90 -10.69 34.09
CA VAL A 60 -20.06 -9.69 33.02
C VAL A 60 -18.73 -9.07 32.62
N LEU A 61 -17.83 -8.84 33.59
CA LEU A 61 -16.47 -8.34 33.30
C LEU A 61 -15.64 -9.38 32.57
N ASP A 62 -15.63 -10.63 33.03
CA ASP A 62 -14.91 -11.73 32.38
C ASP A 62 -15.41 -11.95 30.94
N ASP A 63 -16.73 -11.97 30.72
CA ASP A 63 -17.34 -12.08 29.40
C ASP A 63 -16.95 -10.90 28.50
N ASN A 64 -16.95 -9.67 29.03
CA ASN A 64 -16.54 -8.50 28.26
C ASN A 64 -15.04 -8.51 27.92
N ILE A 65 -14.17 -8.90 28.85
CA ILE A 65 -12.73 -9.03 28.63
C ILE A 65 -12.47 -10.08 27.54
N LEU A 66 -13.12 -11.24 27.61
CA LEU A 66 -13.02 -12.28 26.59
C LEU A 66 -13.52 -11.79 25.22
N LYS A 67 -14.63 -11.04 25.20
CA LYS A 67 -15.18 -10.46 23.99
C LYS A 67 -14.25 -9.42 23.37
N ILE A 68 -13.68 -8.54 24.19
CA ILE A 68 -12.69 -7.53 23.73
C ILE A 68 -11.46 -8.23 23.17
N SER A 69 -10.91 -9.21 23.89
CA SER A 69 -9.74 -9.99 23.43
C SER A 69 -10.00 -10.70 22.10
N ARG A 70 -11.20 -11.30 21.95
CA ARG A 70 -11.62 -11.95 20.70
C ARG A 70 -11.71 -10.94 19.55
N LEU A 71 -12.38 -9.79 19.77
CA LEU A 71 -12.50 -8.73 18.77
C LEU A 71 -11.13 -8.13 18.38
N GLN A 72 -10.24 -7.96 19.33
CA GLN A 72 -8.87 -7.51 19.07
C GLN A 72 -8.09 -8.52 18.25
N ASN A 73 -8.21 -9.82 18.55
CA ASN A 73 -7.57 -10.88 17.77
C ASN A 73 -8.14 -10.99 16.37
N GLU A 74 -9.46 -10.93 16.20
CA GLU A 74 -10.10 -10.90 14.88
C GLU A 74 -9.63 -9.69 14.06
N ARG A 75 -9.55 -8.51 14.69
CA ARG A 75 -9.04 -7.31 14.04
C ARG A 75 -7.57 -7.48 13.63
N LYS A 76 -6.72 -8.02 14.49
CA LYS A 76 -5.31 -8.32 14.16
C LYS A 76 -5.21 -9.31 13.01
N GLN A 77 -5.98 -10.40 13.03
CA GLN A 77 -5.98 -11.39 11.94
C GLN A 77 -6.46 -10.80 10.62
N ARG A 78 -7.52 -9.98 10.61
CA ARG A 78 -7.99 -9.29 9.41
C ARG A 78 -6.93 -8.32 8.85
N THR A 79 -6.28 -7.55 9.73
CA THR A 79 -5.20 -6.65 9.33
C THR A 79 -4.01 -7.42 8.78
N HIS A 80 -3.65 -8.57 9.40
CA HIS A 80 -2.56 -9.41 8.94
C HIS A 80 -2.87 -10.03 7.57
N ALA A 81 -4.07 -10.61 7.40
CA ALA A 81 -4.51 -11.15 6.11
C ALA A 81 -4.55 -10.08 5.01
N PHE A 82 -5.04 -8.88 5.32
CA PHE A 82 -5.02 -7.75 4.40
C PHE A 82 -3.60 -7.35 4.00
N ASN A 83 -2.68 -7.29 4.97
CA ASN A 83 -1.28 -6.99 4.71
C ASN A 83 -0.58 -8.10 3.91
N GLU A 84 -0.92 -9.38 4.13
CA GLU A 84 -0.41 -10.49 3.34
C GLU A 84 -0.90 -10.44 1.89
N ILE A 85 -2.19 -10.18 1.69
CA ILE A 85 -2.78 -10.04 0.34
C ILE A 85 -2.11 -8.88 -0.39
N LEU A 86 -2.06 -7.70 0.22
CA LEU A 86 -1.41 -6.53 -0.40
C LEU A 86 0.10 -6.70 -0.52
N GLY A 87 0.74 -7.38 0.43
CA GLY A 87 2.17 -7.66 0.42
C GLY A 87 2.59 -8.66 -0.66
N GLY A 88 1.72 -9.61 -0.99
CA GLY A 88 1.90 -10.58 -2.07
C GLY A 88 1.60 -10.03 -3.46
N MET A 89 1.01 -8.86 -3.58
CA MET A 89 0.80 -8.20 -4.87
C MET A 89 2.14 -7.78 -5.47
N LEU A 90 2.35 -8.10 -6.75
CA LEU A 90 3.48 -7.62 -7.53
C LEU A 90 3.43 -6.10 -7.71
N ASP A 91 2.22 -5.54 -7.76
CA ASP A 91 1.97 -4.11 -7.89
C ASP A 91 2.18 -3.40 -6.53
N GLY A 92 2.77 -2.21 -6.55
CA GLY A 92 2.92 -1.35 -5.38
C GLY A 92 1.58 -0.75 -4.97
N ALA A 93 1.35 -0.57 -3.67
CA ALA A 93 0.15 0.09 -3.15
C ALA A 93 0.50 1.10 -2.07
N PHE A 94 -0.08 2.30 -2.17
CA PHE A 94 -0.12 3.31 -1.11
C PHE A 94 -1.56 3.60 -0.71
N ILE A 95 -1.80 3.75 0.59
CA ILE A 95 -3.02 4.36 1.11
C ILE A 95 -2.62 5.70 1.71
N LEU A 96 -3.34 6.75 1.32
CA LEU A 96 -3.07 8.13 1.70
C LEU A 96 -4.24 8.68 2.52
N ASP A 97 -3.93 9.55 3.47
CA ASP A 97 -4.94 10.39 4.12
C ASP A 97 -5.32 11.60 3.24
N ALA A 98 -6.29 12.38 3.69
CA ALA A 98 -6.75 13.61 3.00
C ALA A 98 -5.67 14.70 2.85
N ASN A 99 -4.53 14.59 3.54
CA ASN A 99 -3.41 15.50 3.41
C ASN A 99 -2.29 14.90 2.54
N HIS A 100 -2.59 13.84 1.79
CA HIS A 100 -1.68 13.08 0.94
C HIS A 100 -0.50 12.45 1.71
N ARG A 101 -0.67 12.17 3.03
CA ARG A 101 0.32 11.41 3.80
C ARG A 101 0.08 9.93 3.64
N ILE A 102 1.16 9.19 3.42
CA ILE A 102 1.15 7.74 3.27
C ILE A 102 0.85 7.12 4.64
N THR A 103 -0.34 6.55 4.79
CA THR A 103 -0.76 5.83 6.01
C THR A 103 -0.42 4.34 5.94
N PHE A 104 -0.29 3.81 4.73
CA PHE A 104 0.10 2.43 4.47
C PHE A 104 0.88 2.33 3.16
N ALA A 105 1.90 1.48 3.16
CA ALA A 105 2.67 1.08 1.98
C ALA A 105 2.90 -0.42 2.02
N ASN A 106 2.61 -1.12 0.91
CA ASN A 106 2.94 -2.54 0.84
C ASN A 106 4.44 -2.75 0.59
N SER A 107 4.91 -4.00 0.67
CA SER A 107 6.32 -4.34 0.50
C SER A 107 6.87 -3.95 -0.88
N SER A 108 6.05 -4.09 -1.95
CA SER A 108 6.43 -3.75 -3.31
C SER A 108 6.64 -2.24 -3.48
N SER A 109 5.72 -1.40 -2.99
CA SER A 109 5.85 0.05 -3.05
C SER A 109 7.02 0.55 -2.18
N SER A 110 7.20 0.02 -0.97
CA SER A 110 8.33 0.36 -0.11
C SER A 110 9.66 0.02 -0.79
N LYS A 111 9.77 -1.17 -1.42
CA LYS A 111 10.96 -1.58 -2.16
C LYS A 111 11.26 -0.66 -3.34
N ASN A 112 10.24 -0.21 -4.07
CA ASN A 112 10.44 0.62 -5.25
C ASN A 112 10.69 2.09 -4.91
N PHE A 113 9.99 2.67 -3.93
CA PHE A 113 9.96 4.12 -3.68
C PHE A 113 10.71 4.58 -2.43
N ALA A 114 10.95 3.72 -1.42
CA ALA A 114 11.75 4.12 -0.27
C ALA A 114 13.20 4.40 -0.72
N ARG A 115 13.70 5.61 -0.46
CA ARG A 115 15.12 5.98 -0.64
C ARG A 115 15.89 5.68 0.63
N GLU A 116 15.39 6.17 1.77
CA GLU A 116 15.93 5.93 3.12
C GLU A 116 14.80 5.79 4.12
N GLY A 117 14.80 4.70 4.89
CA GLY A 117 13.83 4.47 5.96
C GLY A 117 12.42 4.13 5.47
N LYS A 118 11.44 4.35 6.34
CA LYS A 118 10.02 4.10 6.08
C LYS A 118 9.41 5.22 5.24
N VAL A 119 8.48 4.86 4.37
CA VAL A 119 7.71 5.83 3.56
C VAL A 119 6.43 6.29 4.28
N GLU A 120 5.93 5.50 5.23
CA GLU A 120 4.73 5.82 6.02
C GLU A 120 4.94 7.09 6.85
N GLY A 121 3.90 7.90 6.94
CA GLY A 121 3.91 9.21 7.61
C GLY A 121 4.46 10.35 6.76
N ARG A 122 5.16 10.06 5.65
CA ARG A 122 5.65 11.07 4.71
C ARG A 122 4.56 11.48 3.74
N ARG A 123 4.65 12.69 3.19
CA ARG A 123 3.79 13.11 2.08
C ARG A 123 4.22 12.40 0.80
N VAL A 124 3.26 12.04 -0.05
CA VAL A 124 3.55 11.32 -1.30
C VAL A 124 4.48 12.14 -2.21
N GLU A 125 4.35 13.47 -2.22
CA GLU A 125 5.19 14.37 -3.01
C GLU A 125 6.68 14.31 -2.61
N ALA A 126 6.95 14.02 -1.33
CA ALA A 126 8.32 13.85 -0.84
C ALA A 126 8.94 12.48 -1.18
N VAL A 127 8.11 11.52 -1.60
CA VAL A 127 8.52 10.15 -1.94
C VAL A 127 8.58 9.97 -3.46
N ILE A 128 7.56 10.47 -4.16
CA ILE A 128 7.42 10.42 -5.62
C ILE A 128 7.33 11.85 -6.15
N ASP A 129 8.42 12.31 -6.76
CA ASP A 129 8.50 13.60 -7.42
C ASP A 129 8.05 13.42 -8.88
N SER A 130 6.72 13.47 -9.10
CA SER A 130 6.10 13.31 -10.41
C SER A 130 4.86 14.17 -10.51
N PHE A 131 4.82 15.01 -11.51
CA PHE A 131 3.69 15.89 -11.80
C PHE A 131 2.42 15.09 -12.09
N GLU A 132 2.56 14.00 -12.85
CA GLU A 132 1.45 13.14 -13.26
C GLU A 132 0.75 12.49 -12.05
N VAL A 133 1.52 12.09 -11.04
CA VAL A 133 0.97 11.51 -9.79
C VAL A 133 0.25 12.58 -8.96
N LEU A 134 0.78 13.79 -8.93
CA LEU A 134 0.17 14.91 -8.19
C LEU A 134 -1.13 15.37 -8.87
N GLU A 135 -1.14 15.45 -10.19
CA GLU A 135 -2.33 15.78 -10.96
C GLU A 135 -3.44 14.74 -10.77
N LEU A 136 -3.08 13.45 -10.77
CA LEU A 136 -4.00 12.34 -10.48
C LEU A 136 -4.63 12.48 -9.08
N LEU A 137 -3.84 12.85 -8.07
CA LEU A 137 -4.34 13.08 -6.71
C LEU A 137 -5.27 14.30 -6.62
N ASP A 138 -4.96 15.37 -7.34
CA ASP A 138 -5.80 16.56 -7.39
C ASP A 138 -7.16 16.25 -8.05
N GLN A 139 -7.18 15.47 -9.14
CA GLN A 139 -8.41 14.98 -9.77
C GLN A 139 -9.23 14.12 -8.81
N LEU A 140 -8.59 13.19 -8.08
CA LEU A 140 -9.26 12.37 -7.05
C LEU A 140 -9.88 13.25 -5.94
N SER A 141 -9.15 14.28 -5.50
CA SER A 141 -9.62 15.21 -4.46
C SER A 141 -10.84 16.03 -4.90
N ARG A 142 -11.01 16.24 -6.22
CA ARG A 142 -12.20 16.86 -6.80
C ARG A 142 -13.36 15.90 -7.01
N GLY A 143 -13.19 14.61 -6.63
CA GLY A 143 -14.19 13.57 -6.84
C GLY A 143 -14.26 13.03 -8.26
N GLU A 144 -13.28 13.35 -9.09
CA GLU A 144 -13.15 12.82 -10.45
C GLU A 144 -12.68 11.36 -10.43
N LYS A 145 -12.88 10.64 -11.53
CA LYS A 145 -12.36 9.29 -11.73
C LYS A 145 -11.25 9.35 -12.79
N PRO A 146 -10.02 9.67 -12.41
CA PRO A 146 -8.92 9.72 -13.36
C PRO A 146 -8.64 8.33 -13.94
N GLY A 147 -8.14 8.31 -15.17
CA GLY A 147 -7.61 7.10 -15.78
C GLY A 147 -6.26 6.69 -15.18
N HIS A 148 -5.56 5.80 -15.86
CA HIS A 148 -4.18 5.45 -15.53
C HIS A 148 -3.25 6.54 -16.07
N VAL A 149 -2.20 6.87 -15.29
CA VAL A 149 -1.13 7.76 -15.75
C VAL A 149 0.21 7.03 -15.65
N GLU A 150 1.11 7.33 -16.60
CA GLU A 150 2.45 6.78 -16.60
C GLU A 150 3.45 7.83 -16.13
N PHE A 151 4.42 7.41 -15.31
CA PHE A 151 5.52 8.29 -14.92
C PHE A 151 6.85 7.54 -14.85
N ALA A 152 7.94 8.29 -14.95
CA ALA A 152 9.28 7.78 -14.83
C ALA A 152 9.83 8.08 -13.42
N PHE A 153 10.42 7.10 -12.77
CA PHE A 153 11.01 7.24 -11.44
C PHE A 153 12.45 6.76 -11.44
N ARG A 154 13.35 7.62 -10.92
CA ARG A 154 14.77 7.28 -10.81
C ARG A 154 15.13 6.96 -9.36
N LYS A 155 15.63 5.74 -9.14
CA LYS A 155 16.15 5.29 -7.85
C LYS A 155 17.56 4.75 -8.02
N ASN A 156 18.52 5.28 -7.26
CA ASN A 156 19.92 4.84 -7.27
C ASN A 156 20.52 4.75 -8.69
N GLY A 157 20.23 5.75 -9.53
CA GLY A 157 20.70 5.80 -10.91
C GLY A 157 19.87 4.96 -11.90
N THR A 158 19.03 4.04 -11.45
CA THR A 158 18.19 3.20 -12.33
C THR A 158 16.86 3.90 -12.61
N LEU A 159 16.52 4.04 -13.91
CA LEU A 159 15.24 4.57 -14.36
C LEU A 159 14.24 3.43 -14.50
N LYS A 160 13.08 3.61 -13.89
CA LYS A 160 11.93 2.71 -13.98
C LYS A 160 10.72 3.48 -14.47
N TYR A 161 9.81 2.78 -15.12
CA TYR A 161 8.53 3.30 -15.56
C TYR A 161 7.41 2.63 -14.78
N PHE A 162 6.50 3.44 -14.26
CA PHE A 162 5.34 2.97 -13.53
C PHE A 162 4.07 3.49 -14.17
N GLU A 163 3.06 2.62 -14.23
CA GLU A 163 1.68 2.99 -14.45
C GLU A 163 1.02 3.12 -13.07
N VAL A 164 0.31 4.22 -12.81
CA VAL A 164 -0.41 4.44 -11.56
C VAL A 164 -1.89 4.64 -11.82
N ALA A 165 -2.71 3.97 -11.00
CA ALA A 165 -4.14 4.14 -10.91
C ALA A 165 -4.51 4.63 -9.51
N GLY A 166 -5.48 5.54 -9.42
CA GLY A 166 -5.96 6.07 -8.17
C GLY A 166 -7.45 5.82 -7.95
N ALA A 167 -7.85 5.64 -6.69
CA ALA A 167 -9.24 5.53 -6.29
C ALA A 167 -9.48 6.16 -4.92
N THR A 168 -10.67 6.77 -4.74
CA THR A 168 -11.13 7.25 -3.44
C THR A 168 -11.83 6.11 -2.70
N LEU A 169 -11.39 5.81 -1.48
CA LEU A 169 -11.95 4.76 -0.64
C LEU A 169 -13.08 5.34 0.24
N SER A 170 -14.28 5.49 -0.31
CA SER A 170 -15.43 6.09 0.39
C SER A 170 -15.92 5.30 1.60
N ALA A 171 -15.65 3.99 1.64
CA ALA A 171 -16.02 3.08 2.74
C ALA A 171 -15.07 3.20 3.96
N ILE A 172 -13.90 3.80 3.78
CA ILE A 172 -12.89 3.96 4.83
C ILE A 172 -12.68 5.45 5.05
N ARG A 173 -12.98 5.92 6.27
CA ARG A 173 -12.72 7.31 6.67
C ARG A 173 -11.74 7.31 7.83
N ILE A 174 -10.66 8.05 7.69
CA ILE A 174 -9.73 8.33 8.77
C ILE A 174 -10.05 9.73 9.29
N SER A 175 -10.54 9.82 10.54
CA SER A 175 -10.97 11.09 11.15
C SER A 175 -12.02 11.83 10.32
N GLU A 176 -13.03 11.11 9.79
CA GLU A 176 -14.12 11.63 8.93
C GLU A 176 -13.67 12.19 7.57
N LYS A 177 -12.40 12.03 7.20
CA LYS A 177 -11.83 12.50 5.93
C LYS A 177 -11.67 11.35 4.94
N GLU A 178 -11.67 11.73 3.65
CA GLU A 178 -11.46 10.80 2.55
C GLU A 178 -10.07 10.16 2.59
N VAL A 179 -9.99 8.94 2.06
CA VAL A 179 -8.78 8.14 1.97
C VAL A 179 -8.58 7.79 0.50
N TYR A 180 -7.36 7.92 0.02
CA TYR A 180 -7.01 7.62 -1.37
C TYR A 180 -6.16 6.36 -1.45
N LEU A 181 -6.42 5.52 -2.45
CA LEU A 181 -5.61 4.37 -2.82
C LEU A 181 -4.87 4.69 -4.11
N LEU A 182 -3.56 4.49 -4.13
CA LEU A 182 -2.74 4.50 -5.34
C LEU A 182 -2.16 3.11 -5.57
N LEU A 183 -2.32 2.59 -6.78
CA LEU A 183 -1.75 1.31 -7.22
C LEU A 183 -0.69 1.59 -8.30
N PHE A 184 0.49 1.04 -8.14
CA PHE A 184 1.65 1.25 -8.99
C PHE A 184 2.09 -0.06 -9.66
N ARG A 185 2.00 -0.14 -10.96
CA ARG A 185 2.49 -1.26 -11.75
C ARG A 185 3.83 -0.92 -12.37
N ASP A 186 4.84 -1.75 -12.18
CA ASP A 186 6.14 -1.61 -12.87
C ASP A 186 6.01 -2.06 -14.34
N VAL A 187 5.98 -1.10 -15.24
CA VAL A 187 5.87 -1.30 -16.70
C VAL A 187 7.22 -1.14 -17.42
N THR A 188 8.33 -1.13 -16.68
CA THR A 188 9.68 -0.86 -17.21
C THR A 188 10.02 -1.79 -18.38
N LYS A 189 9.75 -3.10 -18.25
CA LYS A 189 10.05 -4.07 -19.32
C LYS A 189 9.23 -3.82 -20.58
N ILE A 190 7.94 -3.48 -20.40
CA ILE A 190 7.04 -3.19 -21.53
C ILE A 190 7.51 -1.93 -22.23
N LYS A 191 7.82 -0.88 -21.46
CA LYS A 191 8.28 0.41 -22.00
C LYS A 191 9.61 0.29 -22.76
N HIS A 192 10.55 -0.47 -22.23
CA HIS A 192 11.82 -0.74 -22.92
C HIS A 192 11.59 -1.50 -24.24
N ALA A 193 10.70 -2.50 -24.24
CA ALA A 193 10.37 -3.23 -25.47
C ALA A 193 9.70 -2.31 -26.52
N GLU A 194 8.81 -1.40 -26.09
CA GLU A 194 8.20 -0.40 -26.97
C GLU A 194 9.23 0.57 -27.56
N ILE A 195 10.15 1.07 -26.73
CA ILE A 195 11.23 1.97 -27.17
C ILE A 195 12.11 1.23 -28.18
N MET A 196 12.59 0.02 -27.85
CA MET A 196 13.41 -0.77 -28.77
C MET A 196 12.70 -1.04 -30.10
N ARG A 197 11.39 -1.33 -30.07
CA ARG A 197 10.61 -1.53 -31.30
C ARG A 197 10.52 -0.26 -32.14
N LYS A 198 10.29 0.91 -31.49
CA LYS A 198 10.27 2.20 -32.21
C LYS A 198 11.62 2.52 -32.84
N ASP A 199 12.70 2.35 -32.07
CA ASP A 199 14.06 2.58 -32.56
C ASP A 199 14.43 1.62 -33.71
N PHE A 200 14.05 0.34 -33.58
CA PHE A 200 14.27 -0.64 -34.66
C PHE A 200 13.56 -0.22 -35.93
N VAL A 201 12.27 0.15 -35.88
CA VAL A 201 11.51 0.60 -37.07
C VAL A 201 12.09 1.87 -37.66
N ALA A 202 12.48 2.84 -36.81
CA ALA A 202 13.10 4.08 -37.26
C ALA A 202 14.44 3.80 -37.96
N ASN A 203 15.32 3.03 -37.34
CA ASN A 203 16.62 2.68 -37.88
C ASN A 203 16.49 1.84 -39.16
N ALA A 204 15.63 0.81 -39.18
CA ALA A 204 15.36 0.02 -40.36
C ALA A 204 14.86 0.89 -41.54
N SER A 205 13.97 1.85 -41.25
CA SER A 205 13.47 2.77 -42.27
C SER A 205 14.56 3.65 -42.84
N HIS A 206 15.50 4.11 -42.04
CA HIS A 206 16.66 4.88 -42.50
C HIS A 206 17.64 4.03 -43.29
N GLU A 207 17.94 2.82 -42.79
CA GLU A 207 18.85 1.89 -43.46
C GLU A 207 18.30 1.38 -44.81
N LEU A 208 16.97 1.26 -44.96
CA LEU A 208 16.31 0.88 -46.21
C LEU A 208 16.19 2.06 -47.18
N ARG A 209 15.99 3.27 -46.69
CA ARG A 209 15.81 4.46 -47.55
C ARG A 209 17.06 4.73 -48.40
N THR A 210 18.24 4.58 -47.85
CA THR A 210 19.52 4.85 -48.54
C THR A 210 19.70 3.97 -49.77
N PRO A 211 19.64 2.61 -49.71
CA PRO A 211 19.79 1.78 -50.88
C PRO A 211 18.65 1.97 -51.88
N ILE A 212 17.39 2.16 -51.40
CA ILE A 212 16.25 2.42 -52.30
C ILE A 212 16.45 3.72 -53.07
N THR A 213 16.91 4.79 -52.41
CA THR A 213 17.19 6.07 -53.10
C THR A 213 18.30 5.92 -54.12
N MET A 214 19.35 5.15 -53.84
CA MET A 214 20.42 4.87 -54.81
C MET A 214 19.92 4.03 -55.99
N ILE A 215 19.13 2.97 -55.72
CA ILE A 215 18.51 2.16 -56.77
C ILE A 215 17.65 3.02 -57.66
N LYS A 216 16.78 3.87 -57.05
CA LYS A 216 15.91 4.78 -57.79
C LYS A 216 16.72 5.76 -58.67
N GLY A 217 17.73 6.43 -58.09
CA GLY A 217 18.56 7.36 -58.86
C GLY A 217 19.31 6.72 -60.02
N PHE A 218 19.88 5.51 -59.84
CA PHE A 218 20.52 4.81 -60.96
C PHE A 218 19.52 4.33 -62.03
N ALA A 219 18.31 3.92 -61.61
CA ALA A 219 17.25 3.53 -62.51
C ALA A 219 16.72 4.75 -63.30
N GLU A 220 16.53 5.90 -62.70
CA GLU A 220 16.13 7.15 -63.33
C GLU A 220 17.16 7.58 -64.38
N THR A 221 18.48 7.56 -64.03
CA THR A 221 19.54 7.86 -64.94
C THR A 221 19.54 6.92 -66.11
N LEU A 222 19.30 5.61 -65.98
CA LEU A 222 19.21 4.64 -67.04
C LEU A 222 18.00 4.83 -67.95
N THR A 223 16.92 5.43 -67.50
CA THR A 223 15.67 5.65 -68.22
C THR A 223 15.64 7.00 -68.96
N GLU A 224 16.32 8.01 -68.44
CA GLU A 224 16.29 9.37 -68.98
C GLU A 224 17.37 9.65 -69.94
N ASP A 225 18.53 8.95 -69.93
CA ASP A 225 19.68 9.17 -70.80
C ASP A 225 19.70 8.15 -71.97
N ASN A 226 19.14 8.58 -73.11
CA ASN A 226 19.07 7.78 -74.31
C ASN A 226 20.43 7.60 -75.05
N GLU A 227 21.48 8.32 -74.62
CA GLU A 227 22.82 8.25 -75.24
C GLU A 227 23.81 7.48 -74.34
N LEU A 228 23.35 6.81 -73.27
CA LEU A 228 24.20 6.07 -72.36
C LEU A 228 24.97 4.94 -73.06
N ASN A 229 26.29 5.00 -73.04
CA ASN A 229 27.16 3.94 -73.46
C ASN A 229 26.89 2.64 -72.69
N THR A 230 26.90 1.50 -73.40
CA THR A 230 26.64 0.15 -72.87
C THR A 230 27.48 -0.16 -71.60
N GLU A 231 28.70 0.34 -71.51
CA GLU A 231 29.58 0.13 -70.35
C GLU A 231 29.07 0.89 -69.11
N TYR A 232 28.58 2.11 -69.24
CA TYR A 232 27.99 2.89 -68.15
C TYR A 232 26.68 2.28 -67.68
N ALA A 233 25.82 1.85 -68.60
CA ALA A 233 24.59 1.15 -68.29
C ALA A 233 24.84 -0.11 -67.44
N ARG A 234 25.86 -0.92 -67.84
CA ARG A 234 26.25 -2.09 -67.03
C ARG A 234 26.72 -1.75 -65.63
N ARG A 235 27.52 -0.70 -65.48
CA ARG A 235 27.98 -0.23 -64.16
C ARG A 235 26.81 0.21 -63.26
N PHE A 236 25.81 0.89 -63.81
CA PHE A 236 24.63 1.28 -63.05
C PHE A 236 23.78 0.06 -62.62
N LEU A 237 23.58 -0.90 -63.52
CA LEU A 237 22.92 -2.17 -63.24
C LEU A 237 23.62 -2.96 -62.10
N GLU A 238 24.96 -3.03 -62.14
CA GLU A 238 25.77 -3.66 -61.12
C GLU A 238 25.61 -2.97 -59.77
N LYS A 239 25.53 -1.62 -59.74
CA LYS A 239 25.27 -0.85 -58.49
C LYS A 239 23.85 -1.06 -57.98
N ILE A 240 22.84 -1.11 -58.86
CA ILE A 240 21.45 -1.43 -58.49
C ILE A 240 21.41 -2.82 -57.87
N PHE A 241 22.01 -3.82 -58.53
CA PHE A 241 22.06 -5.19 -58.01
C PHE A 241 22.73 -5.25 -56.65
N LYS A 242 23.89 -4.64 -56.50
CA LYS A 242 24.63 -4.60 -55.21
C LYS A 242 23.81 -3.97 -54.08
N ASN A 243 23.00 -2.95 -54.34
CA ASN A 243 22.17 -2.28 -53.34
C ASN A 243 20.84 -3.04 -53.09
N SER A 244 20.38 -3.89 -54.00
CA SER A 244 19.17 -4.70 -53.82
C SER A 244 19.40 -5.96 -52.98
N VAL A 245 20.63 -6.43 -52.85
CA VAL A 245 21.03 -7.67 -52.13
C VAL A 245 21.56 -7.34 -50.72
N ARG A 246 21.73 -6.08 -50.39
CA ARG A 246 22.19 -5.61 -49.07
C ARG A 246 21.04 -5.42 -48.11
#